data_e625f1260c3968f5fba49e90ce175659
#
_entry.id   e625f1260c3968f5fba49e90ce175659
#
_cell.length_a   1.000
_cell.length_b   1.000
_cell.length_c   1.000
_cell.angle_alpha   90.00
_cell.angle_beta   90.00
_cell.angle_gamma   90.00
#
_symmetry.space_group_name_H-M   'P 1'
#
loop_
_entity.id
_entity.type
_entity.pdbx_description
1 polymer ?
#
loop_
_entity_poly.entity_id
_entity_poly.type
_entity_poly.pdbx_seq_one_letter_code
_entity_poly.pdbx_strand_id
1 'polypeptide(L)'
;PYTQGLLFARPKTNVRLDRLPTLEDYAKRTFKAIPISKIARQKQHKILYKKTPLLEVKGFEKTYIKRNWLGNNGKFKALHSLDFSLYPGETLGLVGESGCGKSTLAKALIYLDPPSQGSVSYKGKPIIQTTTSLRKLRKEIQFIFQDPYASLHPLKTIGSAIEEVLYVHGIAVSSKAQKERCQQLLYQVNLAPSFYNRYPHELSGGQRQRAVIALSLIH
;
A
#
# COMPACT_ATOMS: atom_id res chain seq x y z
N PRO A 1 -3.54 30.22 10.92
CA PRO A 1 -2.54 29.82 9.90
C PRO A 1 -2.67 28.36 9.49
N TYR A 2 -2.73 27.38 10.44
CA TYR A 2 -2.80 25.94 10.13
C TYR A 2 -4.09 25.55 9.39
N THR A 3 -5.25 25.97 9.87
CA THR A 3 -6.56 25.71 9.23
C THR A 3 -6.62 26.28 7.81
N GLN A 4 -6.06 27.47 7.58
CA GLN A 4 -5.99 28.05 6.24
C GLN A 4 -5.10 27.22 5.31
N GLY A 5 -3.99 26.67 5.81
CA GLY A 5 -3.14 25.76 5.06
C GLY A 5 -3.87 24.47 4.68
N LEU A 6 -4.67 23.90 5.57
CA LEU A 6 -5.50 22.72 5.27
C LEU A 6 -6.58 23.01 4.22
N LEU A 7 -7.24 24.17 4.30
CA LEU A 7 -8.20 24.60 3.28
C LEU A 7 -7.53 24.84 1.92
N PHE A 8 -6.32 25.40 1.91
CA PHE A 8 -5.51 25.56 0.71
C PHE A 8 -5.12 24.23 0.07
N ALA A 9 -4.75 23.24 0.89
CA ALA A 9 -4.37 21.90 0.44
C ALA A 9 -5.57 21.05 -0.01
N ARG A 10 -6.81 21.50 0.18
CA ARG A 10 -8.02 20.78 -0.20
C ARG A 10 -8.12 20.66 -1.73
N PRO A 11 -8.35 19.44 -2.28
CA PRO A 11 -8.59 19.24 -3.70
C PRO A 11 -9.82 20.03 -4.18
N LYS A 12 -9.70 20.74 -5.30
CA LYS A 12 -10.85 21.37 -5.96
C LYS A 12 -11.59 20.36 -6.81
N THR A 13 -12.90 20.25 -6.63
CA THR A 13 -13.73 19.24 -7.32
C THR A 13 -13.78 19.43 -8.83
N ASN A 14 -13.68 20.66 -9.31
CA ASN A 14 -13.90 21.02 -10.71
C ASN A 14 -12.61 21.15 -11.54
N VAL A 15 -11.43 21.08 -10.91
CA VAL A 15 -10.14 21.27 -11.58
C VAL A 15 -9.19 20.17 -11.15
N ARG A 16 -8.69 19.36 -12.08
CA ARG A 16 -7.63 18.43 -11.81
C ARG A 16 -6.28 19.12 -12.02
N LEU A 17 -5.47 19.12 -11.00
CA LEU A 17 -4.12 19.65 -11.03
C LEU A 17 -3.11 18.53 -11.30
N ASP A 18 -1.94 18.87 -11.81
CA ASP A 18 -0.79 17.96 -11.98
C ASP A 18 -0.34 17.38 -10.64
N ARG A 19 -0.36 18.18 -9.59
CA ARG A 19 -0.20 17.77 -8.21
C ARG A 19 -1.11 18.55 -7.27
N LEU A 20 -1.39 18.01 -6.11
CA LEU A 20 -2.13 18.73 -5.07
C LEU A 20 -1.20 19.66 -4.30
N PRO A 21 -1.71 20.83 -3.86
CA PRO A 21 -0.96 21.72 -2.98
C PRO A 21 -0.76 21.08 -1.61
N THR A 22 0.38 21.38 -0.99
CA THR A 22 0.74 20.90 0.34
C THR A 22 0.73 22.06 1.36
N LEU A 23 0.82 21.74 2.65
CA LEU A 23 0.99 22.74 3.71
C LEU A 23 2.30 23.53 3.55
N GLU A 24 3.33 22.87 3.04
CA GLU A 24 4.64 23.51 2.77
C GLU A 24 4.53 24.51 1.64
N ASP A 25 3.79 24.19 0.57
CA ASP A 25 3.50 25.13 -0.52
C ASP A 25 2.76 26.37 -0.01
N TYR A 26 1.81 26.18 0.91
CA TYR A 26 1.10 27.29 1.55
C TYR A 26 2.06 28.17 2.37
N ALA A 27 2.91 27.58 3.18
CA ALA A 27 3.87 28.29 4.01
C ALA A 27 4.90 29.06 3.17
N LYS A 28 5.40 28.47 2.10
CA LYS A 28 6.41 29.08 1.20
C LYS A 28 5.81 29.96 0.11
N ARG A 29 4.48 29.97 -0.07
CA ARG A 29 3.77 30.67 -1.17
C ARG A 29 4.31 30.33 -2.57
N THR A 30 4.76 29.09 -2.78
CA THR A 30 5.46 28.67 -4.01
C THR A 30 4.59 27.86 -4.97
N PHE A 31 3.36 27.51 -4.59
CA PHE A 31 2.51 26.62 -5.39
C PHE A 31 1.96 27.33 -6.63
N LYS A 32 2.32 26.80 -7.80
CA LYS A 32 1.68 27.13 -9.08
C LYS A 32 0.85 25.94 -9.52
N ALA A 33 -0.46 26.12 -9.59
CA ALA A 33 -1.39 25.11 -10.05
C ALA A 33 -1.30 24.96 -11.58
N ILE A 34 -1.02 23.77 -12.08
CA ILE A 34 -1.06 23.45 -13.51
C ILE A 34 -2.28 22.56 -13.77
N PRO A 35 -3.36 23.11 -14.38
CA PRO A 35 -4.54 22.32 -14.67
C PRO A 35 -4.25 21.30 -15.77
N ILE A 36 -4.65 20.04 -15.55
CA ILE A 36 -4.60 19.00 -16.58
C ILE A 36 -5.91 19.02 -17.36
N SER A 37 -5.85 19.30 -18.66
CA SER A 37 -7.02 19.29 -19.50
C SER A 37 -7.58 17.87 -19.68
N LYS A 38 -8.90 17.76 -19.92
CA LYS A 38 -9.55 16.47 -20.21
C LYS A 38 -8.91 15.76 -21.42
N ILE A 39 -8.54 16.53 -22.45
CA ILE A 39 -7.89 16.01 -23.67
C ILE A 39 -6.52 15.42 -23.36
N ALA A 40 -5.68 16.14 -22.60
CA ALA A 40 -4.37 15.65 -22.20
C ALA A 40 -4.48 14.35 -21.40
N ARG A 41 -5.44 14.28 -20.48
CA ARG A 41 -5.72 13.08 -19.70
C ARG A 41 -6.16 11.89 -20.57
N GLN A 42 -7.09 12.12 -21.50
CA GLN A 42 -7.54 11.07 -22.42
C GLN A 42 -6.39 10.54 -23.29
N LYS A 43 -5.50 11.43 -23.73
CA LYS A 43 -4.29 11.04 -24.48
C LYS A 43 -3.36 10.16 -23.63
N GLN A 44 -3.12 10.54 -22.37
CA GLN A 44 -2.34 9.73 -21.43
C GLN A 44 -2.97 8.36 -21.19
N HIS A 45 -4.28 8.28 -20.95
CA HIS A 45 -5.00 7.01 -20.76
C HIS A 45 -4.93 6.13 -22.02
N LYS A 46 -5.10 6.69 -23.21
CA LYS A 46 -4.97 5.93 -24.48
C LYS A 46 -3.57 5.31 -24.63
N ILE A 47 -2.53 6.00 -24.20
CA ILE A 47 -1.14 5.47 -24.21
C ILE A 47 -0.97 4.40 -23.13
N LEU A 48 -1.48 4.67 -21.93
CA LEU A 48 -1.35 3.76 -20.77
C LEU A 48 -2.03 2.41 -21.04
N TYR A 49 -3.26 2.43 -21.52
CA TYR A 49 -4.10 1.23 -21.74
C TYR A 49 -3.72 0.43 -23.00
N LYS A 50 -2.76 0.90 -23.79
CA LYS A 50 -2.11 0.10 -24.84
C LYS A 50 -1.02 -0.82 -24.30
N LYS A 51 -0.54 -0.58 -23.08
CA LYS A 51 0.49 -1.42 -22.45
C LYS A 51 -0.10 -2.72 -21.91
N THR A 52 0.74 -3.70 -21.67
CA THR A 52 0.35 -4.90 -20.95
C THR A 52 0.01 -4.54 -19.50
N PRO A 53 -1.12 -5.00 -18.95
CA PRO A 53 -1.45 -4.79 -17.55
C PRO A 53 -0.36 -5.31 -16.61
N LEU A 54 -0.07 -4.54 -15.56
CA LEU A 54 0.80 -4.99 -14.48
C LEU A 54 0.10 -6.03 -13.60
N LEU A 55 -1.17 -5.78 -13.29
CA LEU A 55 -2.04 -6.68 -12.55
C LEU A 55 -3.36 -6.82 -13.31
N GLU A 56 -3.82 -8.05 -13.52
CA GLU A 56 -5.11 -8.35 -14.12
C GLU A 56 -5.89 -9.25 -13.19
N VAL A 57 -7.13 -8.88 -12.90
CA VAL A 57 -8.05 -9.57 -11.98
C VAL A 57 -9.30 -9.94 -12.75
N LYS A 58 -9.68 -11.22 -12.70
CA LYS A 58 -10.83 -11.76 -13.43
C LYS A 58 -11.72 -12.64 -12.56
N GLY A 59 -13.02 -12.36 -12.58
CA GLY A 59 -14.04 -13.12 -11.87
C GLY A 59 -13.77 -13.27 -10.37
N PHE A 60 -13.18 -12.24 -9.74
CA PHE A 60 -12.60 -12.33 -8.41
C PHE A 60 -13.67 -12.26 -7.33
N GLU A 61 -13.80 -13.32 -6.55
CA GLU A 61 -14.83 -13.45 -5.50
C GLU A 61 -14.24 -13.86 -4.16
N LYS A 62 -14.88 -13.42 -3.09
CA LYS A 62 -14.56 -13.88 -1.73
C LYS A 62 -15.82 -14.18 -0.95
N THR A 63 -15.94 -15.43 -0.48
CA THR A 63 -17.03 -15.89 0.38
C THR A 63 -16.44 -16.40 1.68
N TYR A 64 -16.98 -15.93 2.80
CA TYR A 64 -16.69 -16.43 4.14
C TYR A 64 -17.76 -17.41 4.59
N ILE A 65 -17.35 -18.47 5.27
CA ILE A 65 -18.24 -19.45 5.88
C ILE A 65 -18.34 -19.09 7.38
N LYS A 66 -19.51 -18.64 7.83
CA LYS A 66 -19.79 -18.49 9.26
C LYS A 66 -20.21 -19.86 9.81
N ARG A 67 -19.37 -20.45 10.64
CA ARG A 67 -19.74 -21.63 11.42
C ARG A 67 -20.45 -21.18 12.69
N ASN A 68 -21.75 -21.45 12.80
CA ASN A 68 -22.45 -21.29 14.06
C ASN A 68 -22.27 -22.57 14.89
N TRP A 69 -22.24 -22.44 16.21
CA TRP A 69 -22.11 -23.55 17.16
C TRP A 69 -23.25 -24.60 17.01
N LEU A 70 -24.39 -24.24 16.40
CA LEU A 70 -25.54 -25.09 16.08
C LEU A 70 -25.42 -25.83 14.72
N GLY A 71 -24.24 -25.80 14.08
CA GLY A 71 -24.01 -26.53 12.81
C GLY A 71 -24.59 -25.89 11.55
N ASN A 72 -25.33 -24.78 11.64
CA ASN A 72 -25.81 -24.05 10.47
C ASN A 72 -24.71 -23.17 9.89
N ASN A 73 -24.20 -23.55 8.72
CA ASN A 73 -23.17 -22.79 8.00
C ASN A 73 -23.81 -21.68 7.16
N GLY A 74 -23.76 -20.45 7.65
CA GLY A 74 -24.09 -19.28 6.86
C GLY A 74 -22.93 -18.93 5.90
N LYS A 75 -23.22 -18.65 4.62
CA LYS A 75 -22.26 -18.11 3.67
C LYS A 75 -22.45 -16.60 3.58
N PHE A 76 -21.33 -15.85 3.68
CA PHE A 76 -21.31 -14.41 3.48
C PHE A 76 -20.37 -14.08 2.31
N LYS A 77 -20.92 -13.57 1.21
CA LYS A 77 -20.15 -13.17 0.04
C LYS A 77 -19.67 -11.73 0.22
N ALA A 78 -18.38 -11.56 0.49
CA ALA A 78 -17.76 -10.27 0.74
C ALA A 78 -17.29 -9.55 -0.52
N LEU A 79 -16.97 -10.30 -1.57
CA LEU A 79 -16.62 -9.78 -2.90
C LEU A 79 -17.45 -10.50 -3.95
N HIS A 80 -18.05 -9.73 -4.85
CA HIS A 80 -18.92 -10.21 -5.92
C HIS A 80 -18.24 -9.98 -7.26
N SER A 81 -17.81 -11.04 -7.92
CA SER A 81 -17.22 -11.08 -9.28
C SER A 81 -16.64 -9.77 -9.78
N LEU A 82 -15.40 -9.47 -9.37
CA LEU A 82 -14.70 -8.25 -9.73
C LEU A 82 -13.74 -8.51 -10.88
N ASP A 83 -13.79 -7.63 -11.88
CA ASP A 83 -12.88 -7.61 -13.02
C ASP A 83 -12.24 -6.23 -13.14
N PHE A 84 -10.91 -6.15 -13.12
CA PHE A 84 -10.18 -4.92 -13.37
C PHE A 84 -8.72 -5.19 -13.73
N SER A 85 -8.09 -4.18 -14.32
CA SER A 85 -6.68 -4.20 -14.65
C SER A 85 -6.00 -2.96 -14.09
N LEU A 86 -4.75 -3.12 -13.66
CA LEU A 86 -3.88 -2.04 -13.21
C LEU A 86 -2.64 -2.00 -14.11
N TYR A 87 -2.31 -0.82 -14.59
CA TYR A 87 -1.21 -0.62 -15.54
C TYR A 87 0.03 -0.02 -14.88
N PRO A 88 1.24 -0.24 -15.43
CA PRO A 88 2.47 0.34 -14.87
C PRO A 88 2.40 1.87 -14.78
N GLY A 89 2.63 2.41 -13.57
CA GLY A 89 2.55 3.85 -13.30
C GLY A 89 1.14 4.40 -13.08
N GLU A 90 0.12 3.52 -13.03
CA GLU A 90 -1.26 3.89 -12.72
C GLU A 90 -1.50 3.89 -11.21
N THR A 91 -2.33 4.81 -10.74
CA THR A 91 -2.91 4.77 -9.39
C THR A 91 -4.41 4.51 -9.51
N LEU A 92 -4.85 3.35 -9.03
CA LEU A 92 -6.26 2.97 -8.98
C LEU A 92 -6.84 3.27 -7.59
N GLY A 93 -7.81 4.18 -7.53
CA GLY A 93 -8.53 4.50 -6.29
C GLY A 93 -9.68 3.53 -6.06
N LEU A 94 -9.74 2.91 -4.89
CA LEU A 94 -10.84 2.05 -4.46
C LEU A 94 -11.70 2.79 -3.45
N VAL A 95 -12.92 3.13 -3.83
CA VAL A 95 -13.87 3.94 -3.03
C VAL A 95 -15.13 3.13 -2.73
N GLY A 96 -15.71 3.35 -1.57
CA GLY A 96 -16.96 2.71 -1.14
C GLY A 96 -17.17 2.88 0.36
N GLU A 97 -18.34 2.51 0.85
CA GLU A 97 -18.74 2.60 2.25
C GLU A 97 -17.89 1.71 3.17
N SER A 98 -17.94 1.97 4.47
CA SER A 98 -17.29 1.09 5.46
C SER A 98 -17.91 -0.32 5.40
N GLY A 99 -17.06 -1.35 5.38
CA GLY A 99 -17.52 -2.75 5.31
C GLY A 99 -17.83 -3.28 3.91
N CYS A 100 -17.75 -2.48 2.83
CA CYS A 100 -18.04 -2.93 1.45
C CYS A 100 -16.97 -3.86 0.81
N GLY A 101 -15.97 -4.33 1.58
CA GLY A 101 -15.01 -5.31 1.08
C GLY A 101 -13.67 -4.75 0.59
N LYS A 102 -13.39 -3.43 0.68
CA LYS A 102 -12.10 -2.83 0.22
C LYS A 102 -10.87 -3.52 0.81
N SER A 103 -10.83 -3.70 2.12
CA SER A 103 -9.72 -4.36 2.82
C SER A 103 -9.67 -5.86 2.52
N THR A 104 -10.81 -6.50 2.29
CA THR A 104 -10.91 -7.89 1.84
C THR A 104 -10.29 -8.05 0.46
N LEU A 105 -10.63 -7.17 -0.49
CA LEU A 105 -10.05 -7.18 -1.83
C LEU A 105 -8.53 -7.02 -1.76
N ALA A 106 -8.03 -6.01 -1.03
CA ALA A 106 -6.61 -5.76 -0.92
C ALA A 106 -5.83 -6.95 -0.33
N LYS A 107 -6.35 -7.60 0.73
CA LYS A 107 -5.76 -8.81 1.32
C LYS A 107 -5.82 -10.02 0.39
N ALA A 108 -6.91 -10.16 -0.36
CA ALA A 108 -7.09 -11.27 -1.28
C ALA A 108 -6.17 -11.16 -2.51
N LEU A 109 -5.89 -9.96 -3.02
CA LEU A 109 -4.98 -9.72 -4.13
C LEU A 109 -3.54 -10.19 -3.87
N ILE A 110 -3.07 -10.06 -2.63
CA ILE A 110 -1.73 -10.52 -2.22
C ILE A 110 -1.76 -11.93 -1.57
N TYR A 111 -2.90 -12.60 -1.64
CA TYR A 111 -3.10 -13.94 -1.07
C TYR A 111 -2.78 -14.03 0.44
N LEU A 112 -2.99 -12.97 1.19
CA LEU A 112 -3.04 -13.05 2.67
C LEU A 112 -4.32 -13.72 3.14
N ASP A 113 -5.42 -13.49 2.43
CA ASP A 113 -6.70 -14.15 2.60
C ASP A 113 -7.22 -14.55 1.20
N PRO A 114 -6.86 -15.74 0.69
CA PRO A 114 -7.05 -16.12 -0.70
C PRO A 114 -8.49 -15.95 -1.19
N PRO A 115 -8.71 -15.60 -2.47
CA PRO A 115 -10.04 -15.53 -3.05
C PRO A 115 -10.72 -16.91 -3.04
N SER A 116 -12.04 -16.93 -3.07
CA SER A 116 -12.83 -18.18 -3.21
C SER A 116 -12.94 -18.61 -4.65
N GLN A 117 -12.96 -17.65 -5.60
CA GLN A 117 -13.03 -17.88 -7.05
C GLN A 117 -12.31 -16.75 -7.79
N GLY A 118 -12.07 -16.98 -9.07
CA GLY A 118 -11.40 -16.05 -9.95
C GLY A 118 -9.89 -16.24 -10.03
N SER A 119 -9.25 -15.36 -10.79
CA SER A 119 -7.81 -15.41 -11.04
C SER A 119 -7.17 -14.05 -10.98
N VAL A 120 -5.89 -14.03 -10.62
CA VAL A 120 -5.04 -12.85 -10.65
C VAL A 120 -3.80 -13.18 -11.46
N SER A 121 -3.46 -12.31 -12.41
CA SER A 121 -2.21 -12.37 -13.15
C SER A 121 -1.35 -11.14 -12.83
N TYR A 122 -0.07 -11.35 -12.60
CA TYR A 122 0.91 -10.31 -12.35
C TYR A 122 2.00 -10.34 -13.41
N LYS A 123 2.26 -9.21 -14.08
CA LYS A 123 3.20 -9.13 -15.23
C LYS A 123 2.91 -10.20 -16.30
N GLY A 124 1.63 -10.44 -16.60
CA GLY A 124 1.18 -11.42 -17.58
C GLY A 124 1.28 -12.88 -17.13
N LYS A 125 1.70 -13.17 -15.89
CA LYS A 125 1.80 -14.53 -15.36
C LYS A 125 0.72 -14.78 -14.29
N PRO A 126 -0.01 -15.90 -14.36
CA PRO A 126 -0.99 -16.22 -13.33
C PRO A 126 -0.30 -16.45 -11.98
N ILE A 127 -0.91 -15.94 -10.91
CA ILE A 127 -0.42 -16.16 -9.56
C ILE A 127 -0.85 -17.55 -9.12
N ILE A 128 0.14 -18.41 -8.84
CA ILE A 128 -0.06 -19.79 -8.35
C ILE A 128 0.07 -19.78 -6.83
N GLN A 129 -0.85 -20.46 -6.12
CA GLN A 129 -0.88 -20.51 -4.66
C GLN A 129 0.17 -21.49 -4.06
N THR A 130 1.41 -21.44 -4.53
CA THR A 130 2.51 -22.19 -3.92
C THR A 130 3.32 -21.26 -3.00
N THR A 131 3.91 -21.80 -1.95
CA THR A 131 4.73 -21.04 -1.00
C THR A 131 5.84 -20.24 -1.72
N THR A 132 6.50 -20.87 -2.69
CA THR A 132 7.58 -20.25 -3.46
C THR A 132 7.08 -19.07 -4.34
N SER A 133 5.94 -19.28 -5.02
CA SER A 133 5.33 -18.25 -5.88
C SER A 133 4.86 -17.05 -5.05
N LEU A 134 4.20 -17.30 -3.92
CA LEU A 134 3.72 -16.25 -3.03
C LEU A 134 4.87 -15.46 -2.35
N ARG A 135 5.98 -16.14 -2.01
CA ARG A 135 7.18 -15.45 -1.51
C ARG A 135 7.75 -14.48 -2.54
N LYS A 136 7.85 -14.89 -3.82
CA LYS A 136 8.29 -14.00 -4.91
C LYS A 136 7.33 -12.83 -5.10
N LEU A 137 6.03 -13.10 -5.13
CA LEU A 137 5.01 -12.07 -5.27
C LEU A 137 5.10 -11.02 -4.16
N ARG A 138 5.24 -11.45 -2.90
CA ARG A 138 5.31 -10.56 -1.73
C ARG A 138 6.59 -9.73 -1.66
N LYS A 139 7.62 -10.10 -2.42
CA LYS A 139 8.79 -9.24 -2.63
C LYS A 139 8.49 -8.08 -3.59
N GLU A 140 7.62 -8.30 -4.59
CA GLU A 140 7.32 -7.32 -5.64
C GLU A 140 6.07 -6.47 -5.34
N ILE A 141 5.12 -6.99 -4.54
CA ILE A 141 3.88 -6.29 -4.14
C ILE A 141 3.87 -6.13 -2.64
N GLN A 142 3.92 -4.88 -2.20
CA GLN A 142 3.89 -4.53 -0.79
C GLN A 142 2.50 -4.11 -0.34
N PHE A 143 2.17 -4.45 0.90
CA PHE A 143 0.91 -4.11 1.53
C PHE A 143 1.15 -3.25 2.77
N ILE A 144 0.60 -2.04 2.78
CA ILE A 144 0.66 -1.16 3.95
C ILE A 144 -0.69 -1.25 4.66
N PHE A 145 -0.67 -1.80 5.88
CA PHE A 145 -1.87 -1.91 6.70
C PHE A 145 -2.35 -0.54 7.19
N GLN A 146 -3.67 -0.42 7.34
CA GLN A 146 -4.30 0.80 7.84
C GLN A 146 -3.90 1.08 9.30
N ASP A 147 -3.77 0.05 10.12
CA ASP A 147 -3.31 0.15 11.50
C ASP A 147 -1.81 -0.13 11.61
N PRO A 148 -0.97 0.88 11.85
CA PRO A 148 0.46 0.71 12.02
C PRO A 148 0.84 -0.03 13.31
N TYR A 149 -0.03 -0.07 14.32
CA TYR A 149 0.21 -0.83 15.55
C TYR A 149 0.22 -2.34 15.30
N ALA A 150 -0.69 -2.82 14.44
CA ALA A 150 -0.74 -4.24 14.09
C ALA A 150 0.44 -4.71 13.23
N SER A 151 1.22 -3.77 12.67
CA SER A 151 2.34 -4.06 11.76
C SER A 151 3.71 -4.07 12.45
N LEU A 152 3.80 -3.53 13.68
CA LEU A 152 5.05 -3.42 14.43
C LEU A 152 4.95 -4.27 15.71
N HIS A 153 6.00 -5.06 15.97
CA HIS A 153 6.07 -5.84 17.21
C HIS A 153 6.34 -4.90 18.40
N PRO A 154 5.48 -4.84 19.43
CA PRO A 154 5.56 -3.82 20.49
C PRO A 154 6.85 -3.88 21.31
N LEU A 155 7.49 -5.06 21.41
CA LEU A 155 8.70 -5.30 22.19
C LEU A 155 9.99 -5.25 21.36
N LYS A 156 9.92 -4.92 20.07
CA LYS A 156 11.09 -4.73 19.20
C LYS A 156 11.29 -3.26 18.88
N THR A 157 12.54 -2.81 18.82
CA THR A 157 12.84 -1.47 18.31
C THR A 157 12.56 -1.38 16.81
N ILE A 158 12.37 -0.17 16.31
CA ILE A 158 12.15 0.06 14.86
C ILE A 158 13.34 -0.45 14.04
N GLY A 159 14.57 -0.24 14.52
CA GLY A 159 15.78 -0.77 13.89
C GLY A 159 15.75 -2.29 13.79
N SER A 160 15.50 -2.97 14.91
CA SER A 160 15.43 -4.44 14.96
C SER A 160 14.35 -5.01 14.03
N ALA A 161 13.19 -4.35 13.92
CA ALA A 161 12.13 -4.79 13.02
C ALA A 161 12.55 -4.67 11.54
N ILE A 162 13.26 -3.59 11.16
CA ILE A 162 13.77 -3.40 9.80
C ILE A 162 14.90 -4.39 9.50
N GLU A 163 15.83 -4.61 10.43
CA GLU A 163 16.95 -5.54 10.27
C GLU A 163 16.49 -6.99 10.10
N GLU A 164 15.45 -7.40 10.82
CA GLU A 164 14.85 -8.73 10.66
C GLU A 164 14.34 -8.94 9.21
N VAL A 165 13.68 -7.95 8.63
CA VAL A 165 13.21 -8.03 7.25
C VAL A 165 14.38 -8.03 6.26
N LEU A 166 15.39 -7.19 6.45
CA LEU A 166 16.61 -7.17 5.65
C LEU A 166 17.32 -8.53 5.65
N TYR A 167 17.41 -9.17 6.82
CA TYR A 167 17.99 -10.50 6.98
C TYR A 167 17.18 -11.58 6.26
N VAL A 168 15.86 -11.63 6.50
CA VAL A 168 14.96 -12.62 5.87
C VAL A 168 14.97 -12.53 4.34
N HIS A 169 15.13 -11.33 3.80
CA HIS A 169 15.20 -11.11 2.35
C HIS A 169 16.62 -11.26 1.78
N GLY A 170 17.63 -11.47 2.62
CA GLY A 170 19.02 -11.64 2.19
C GLY A 170 19.66 -10.37 1.57
N ILE A 171 19.14 -9.18 1.94
CA ILE A 171 19.57 -7.90 1.34
C ILE A 171 20.84 -7.37 2.02
N ALA A 172 20.99 -7.61 3.32
CA ALA A 172 22.16 -7.22 4.08
C ALA A 172 22.57 -8.35 5.03
N VAL A 173 23.74 -8.91 4.82
CA VAL A 173 24.22 -10.12 5.56
C VAL A 173 24.99 -9.74 6.82
N SER A 174 25.71 -8.60 6.83
CA SER A 174 26.46 -8.14 8.01
C SER A 174 25.64 -7.17 8.85
N SER A 175 25.82 -7.22 10.18
CA SER A 175 25.15 -6.32 11.11
C SER A 175 25.43 -4.84 10.80
N LYS A 176 26.64 -4.49 10.37
CA LYS A 176 26.99 -3.13 9.93
C LYS A 176 26.17 -2.69 8.73
N ALA A 177 26.10 -3.53 7.69
CA ALA A 177 25.33 -3.23 6.46
C ALA A 177 23.82 -3.13 6.75
N GLN A 178 23.29 -3.97 7.65
CA GLN A 178 21.89 -3.89 8.09
C GLN A 178 21.58 -2.55 8.76
N LYS A 179 22.43 -2.12 9.70
CA LYS A 179 22.28 -0.85 10.40
C LYS A 179 22.36 0.35 9.45
N GLU A 180 23.32 0.37 8.55
CA GLU A 180 23.47 1.43 7.54
C GLU A 180 22.24 1.48 6.62
N ARG A 181 21.77 0.34 6.16
CA ARG A 181 20.57 0.26 5.31
C ARG A 181 19.31 0.68 6.07
N CYS A 182 19.18 0.30 7.33
CA CYS A 182 18.08 0.75 8.19
C CYS A 182 18.06 2.28 8.31
N GLN A 183 19.20 2.91 8.57
CA GLN A 183 19.30 4.37 8.67
C GLN A 183 18.92 5.07 7.36
N GLN A 184 19.32 4.53 6.20
CA GLN A 184 18.90 5.04 4.90
C GLN A 184 17.39 4.96 4.70
N LEU A 185 16.76 3.83 5.07
CA LEU A 185 15.32 3.64 4.97
C LEU A 185 14.56 4.61 5.89
N LEU A 186 15.02 4.81 7.11
CA LEU A 186 14.44 5.80 8.03
C LEU A 186 14.54 7.22 7.45
N TYR A 187 15.67 7.58 6.88
CA TYR A 187 15.85 8.87 6.23
C TYR A 187 14.89 9.08 5.05
N GLN A 188 14.68 8.05 4.21
CA GLN A 188 13.76 8.11 3.06
C GLN A 188 12.32 8.42 3.47
N VAL A 189 11.92 8.03 4.68
CA VAL A 189 10.59 8.31 5.23
C VAL A 189 10.55 9.51 6.18
N ASN A 190 11.57 10.37 6.14
CA ASN A 190 11.70 11.55 7.02
C ASN A 190 11.63 11.18 8.52
N LEU A 191 12.30 10.11 8.92
CA LEU A 191 12.58 9.78 10.32
C LEU A 191 14.07 9.95 10.60
N ALA A 192 14.41 10.60 11.73
CA ALA A 192 15.79 10.77 12.13
C ALA A 192 16.46 9.41 12.47
N PRO A 193 17.77 9.24 12.29
CA PRO A 193 18.48 8.00 12.64
C PRO A 193 18.29 7.55 14.08
N SER A 194 18.01 8.47 15.01
CA SER A 194 17.73 8.16 16.43
C SER A 194 16.47 7.29 16.63
N PHE A 195 15.57 7.23 15.64
CA PHE A 195 14.40 6.34 15.69
C PHE A 195 14.76 4.85 15.60
N TYR A 196 15.98 4.52 15.19
CA TYR A 196 16.48 3.15 15.17
C TYR A 196 16.33 2.43 16.51
N ASN A 197 16.64 3.11 17.63
CA ASN A 197 16.58 2.52 18.97
C ASN A 197 15.23 2.69 19.67
N ARG A 198 14.24 3.35 19.04
CA ARG A 198 12.94 3.58 19.64
C ARG A 198 12.01 2.40 19.47
N TYR A 199 11.15 2.22 20.45
CA TYR A 199 10.05 1.27 20.42
C TYR A 199 8.79 1.89 19.77
N PRO A 200 7.86 1.09 19.20
CA PRO A 200 6.64 1.60 18.58
C PRO A 200 5.79 2.50 19.49
N HIS A 201 5.74 2.23 20.79
CA HIS A 201 4.97 3.02 21.75
C HIS A 201 5.55 4.42 22.00
N GLU A 202 6.83 4.64 21.71
CA GLU A 202 7.49 5.95 21.84
C GLU A 202 7.27 6.85 20.61
N LEU A 203 6.59 6.36 19.57
CA LEU A 203 6.34 7.06 18.34
C LEU A 203 4.91 7.61 18.29
N SER A 204 4.73 8.79 17.67
CA SER A 204 3.41 9.28 17.30
C SER A 204 2.79 8.38 16.20
N GLY A 205 1.47 8.47 15.99
CA GLY A 205 0.77 7.70 14.95
C GLY A 205 1.39 7.89 13.55
N GLY A 206 1.67 9.14 13.17
CA GLY A 206 2.31 9.45 11.89
C GLY A 206 3.76 8.96 11.78
N GLN A 207 4.52 8.95 12.88
CA GLN A 207 5.87 8.39 12.90
C GLN A 207 5.84 6.87 12.76
N ARG A 208 4.90 6.18 13.42
CA ARG A 208 4.68 4.73 13.24
C ARG A 208 4.30 4.40 11.81
N GLN A 209 3.38 5.16 11.22
CA GLN A 209 3.01 4.97 9.81
C GLN A 209 4.24 5.05 8.90
N ARG A 210 5.11 6.05 9.10
CA ARG A 210 6.34 6.18 8.33
C ARG A 210 7.31 5.02 8.56
N ALA A 211 7.43 4.51 9.79
CA ALA A 211 8.24 3.33 10.08
C ALA A 211 7.73 2.07 9.36
N VAL A 212 6.40 1.88 9.30
CA VAL A 212 5.79 0.79 8.51
C VAL A 212 6.03 0.97 7.01
N ILE A 213 5.98 2.22 6.51
CA ILE A 213 6.34 2.49 5.11
C ILE A 213 7.82 2.16 4.86
N ALA A 214 8.74 2.47 5.79
CA ALA A 214 10.15 2.10 5.66
C ALA A 214 10.33 0.58 5.51
N LEU A 215 9.57 -0.23 6.26
CA LEU A 215 9.55 -1.70 6.10
C LEU A 215 9.13 -2.12 4.70
N SER A 216 8.16 -1.43 4.08
CA SER A 216 7.70 -1.75 2.73
C SER A 216 8.67 -1.34 1.61
N LEU A 217 9.70 -0.54 1.92
CA LEU A 217 10.74 -0.09 0.96
C LEU A 217 11.98 -1.00 0.93
N ILE A 218 11.96 -2.14 1.61
CA ILE A 218 13.10 -3.07 1.75
C ILE A 218 13.29 -3.96 0.50
N HIS A 219 13.02 -3.51 -0.70
CA HIS A 219 13.15 -4.38 -1.90
C HIS A 219 14.00 -3.73 -2.97
#